data_b9cb3cf739fe470ee5da168545e96d96
#
_entry.id   b9cb3cf739fe470ee5da168545e96d96
#
_cell.length_a   1.000
_cell.length_b   1.000
_cell.length_c   1.000
_cell.angle_alpha   90.00
_cell.angle_beta   90.00
_cell.angle_gamma   90.00
#
_symmetry.space_group_name_H-M   'P 1'
#
loop_
_entity.id
_entity.type
_entity.pdbx_description
1 polymer ?
#
loop_
_entity_poly.entity_id
_entity_poly.type
_entity_poly.pdbx_seq_one_letter_code
_entity_poly.pdbx_strand_id
1 'polypeptide(L)'
;AVLRAVQRRQAELLSALPEDAAGLAVRYSCPEALIACWQRDYGPERTLSLLRGINAVPPNTLRINTLQVTADHFLRRLEAEGIRYTRHPLLPECVEIADAAAIKGLESLLENWYYHQDAASQFCCAALDTHPGERVADVCAAPGGKSFTTAQRMENRGALLSCDIYPGKCRTMEQRAQASGVT
;
A
#
# COMPACT_ATOMS: atom_id res chain seq x y z
N ALA A 1 -3.82 -22.52 -27.86
CA ALA A 1 -2.58 -22.83 -28.59
C ALA A 1 -1.53 -21.72 -28.40
N VAL A 2 -1.84 -20.44 -28.69
CA VAL A 2 -0.88 -19.31 -28.68
C VAL A 2 -0.27 -19.08 -27.29
N LEU A 3 -1.07 -18.94 -26.24
CA LEU A 3 -0.57 -18.68 -24.88
C LEU A 3 0.39 -19.77 -24.39
N ARG A 4 0.11 -21.06 -24.67
CA ARG A 4 1.02 -22.15 -24.32
C ARG A 4 2.32 -22.12 -25.13
N ALA A 5 2.30 -21.63 -26.37
CA ALA A 5 3.50 -21.47 -27.19
C ALA A 5 4.36 -20.32 -26.67
N VAL A 6 3.75 -19.18 -26.33
CA VAL A 6 4.44 -18.04 -25.72
C VAL A 6 5.07 -18.48 -24.39
N GLN A 7 4.33 -19.18 -23.54
CA GLN A 7 4.81 -19.65 -22.24
C GLN A 7 6.05 -20.56 -22.35
N ARG A 8 6.06 -21.47 -23.36
CA ARG A 8 7.22 -22.34 -23.61
C ARG A 8 8.45 -21.62 -24.17
N ARG A 9 8.25 -20.53 -24.90
CA ARG A 9 9.30 -19.77 -25.56
C ARG A 9 9.59 -18.44 -24.88
N GLN A 10 9.06 -18.21 -23.69
CA GLN A 10 9.14 -16.92 -23.00
C GLN A 10 10.60 -16.45 -22.84
N ALA A 11 11.50 -17.31 -22.37
CA ALA A 11 12.90 -16.96 -22.17
C ALA A 11 13.58 -16.56 -23.50
N GLU A 12 13.35 -17.31 -24.56
CA GLU A 12 13.87 -17.03 -25.92
C GLU A 12 13.34 -15.70 -26.45
N LEU A 13 12.03 -15.47 -26.33
CA LEU A 13 11.38 -14.25 -26.81
C LEU A 13 11.87 -13.01 -26.03
N LEU A 14 12.03 -13.12 -24.71
CA LEU A 14 12.52 -12.02 -23.88
C LEU A 14 14.02 -11.74 -24.10
N SER A 15 14.84 -12.77 -24.36
CA SER A 15 16.27 -12.59 -24.64
C SER A 15 16.53 -11.95 -26.01
N ALA A 16 15.60 -12.10 -26.96
CA ALA A 16 15.69 -11.48 -28.28
C ALA A 16 15.30 -9.99 -28.30
N LEU A 17 14.76 -9.45 -27.20
CA LEU A 17 14.40 -8.04 -27.12
C LEU A 17 15.66 -7.16 -27.00
N PRO A 18 15.70 -5.99 -27.66
CA PRO A 18 16.79 -5.04 -27.49
C PRO A 18 16.89 -4.54 -26.04
N GLU A 19 18.05 -4.00 -25.66
CA GLU A 19 18.29 -3.44 -24.33
C GLU A 19 18.02 -1.93 -24.24
N ASP A 20 17.36 -1.37 -25.26
CA ASP A 20 16.89 0.00 -25.28
C ASP A 20 15.55 0.18 -24.54
N ALA A 21 15.03 1.42 -24.51
CA ALA A 21 13.77 1.73 -23.84
C ALA A 21 12.58 0.94 -24.41
N ALA A 22 12.56 0.66 -25.72
CA ALA A 22 11.51 -0.09 -26.37
C ALA A 22 11.51 -1.58 -25.96
N GLY A 23 12.68 -2.21 -25.93
CA GLY A 23 12.84 -3.59 -25.48
C GLY A 23 12.54 -3.75 -23.98
N LEU A 24 12.97 -2.79 -23.16
CA LEU A 24 12.62 -2.74 -21.74
C LEU A 24 11.11 -2.55 -21.52
N ALA A 25 10.45 -1.74 -22.36
CA ALA A 25 9.00 -1.52 -22.29
C ALA A 25 8.22 -2.84 -22.45
N VAL A 26 8.61 -3.66 -23.42
CA VAL A 26 8.02 -4.98 -23.64
C VAL A 26 8.36 -5.94 -22.50
N ARG A 27 9.65 -6.01 -22.11
CA ARG A 27 10.13 -6.95 -21.07
C ARG A 27 9.48 -6.72 -19.72
N TYR A 28 9.27 -5.46 -19.33
CA TYR A 28 8.73 -5.09 -18.02
C TYR A 28 7.28 -4.60 -18.05
N SER A 29 6.62 -4.64 -19.21
CA SER A 29 5.24 -4.13 -19.37
C SER A 29 5.08 -2.69 -18.86
N CYS A 30 6.05 -1.82 -19.17
CA CYS A 30 6.10 -0.45 -18.72
C CYS A 30 6.14 0.49 -19.92
N PRO A 31 5.41 1.63 -19.93
CA PRO A 31 5.43 2.57 -21.05
C PRO A 31 6.86 3.08 -21.37
N GLU A 32 7.25 3.05 -22.64
CA GLU A 32 8.57 3.49 -23.10
C GLU A 32 8.90 4.93 -22.67
N ALA A 33 7.93 5.84 -22.77
CA ALA A 33 8.08 7.22 -22.35
C ALA A 33 8.42 7.37 -20.86
N LEU A 34 7.86 6.50 -19.99
CA LEU A 34 8.15 6.48 -18.57
C LEU A 34 9.56 5.94 -18.31
N ILE A 35 9.98 4.91 -19.03
CA ILE A 35 11.34 4.37 -18.96
C ILE A 35 12.35 5.42 -19.37
N ALA A 36 12.13 6.12 -20.49
CA ALA A 36 12.99 7.20 -20.95
C ALA A 36 13.10 8.35 -19.92
N CYS A 37 11.98 8.69 -19.28
CA CYS A 37 11.98 9.66 -18.19
C CYS A 37 12.84 9.19 -17.00
N TRP A 38 12.68 7.95 -16.55
CA TRP A 38 13.46 7.40 -15.44
C TRP A 38 14.94 7.24 -15.78
N GLN A 39 15.27 6.85 -17.02
CA GLN A 39 16.67 6.78 -17.46
C GLN A 39 17.34 8.16 -17.44
N ARG A 40 16.63 9.21 -17.85
CA ARG A 40 17.12 10.59 -17.78
C ARG A 40 17.31 11.06 -16.34
N ASP A 41 16.34 10.76 -15.45
CA ASP A 41 16.29 11.34 -14.10
C ASP A 41 17.11 10.52 -13.07
N TYR A 42 17.21 9.20 -13.24
CA TYR A 42 17.85 8.30 -12.29
C TYR A 42 19.01 7.48 -12.86
N GLY A 43 19.22 7.52 -14.19
CA GLY A 43 20.20 6.70 -14.88
C GLY A 43 19.73 5.25 -15.12
N PRO A 44 20.46 4.50 -15.97
CA PRO A 44 20.04 3.18 -16.43
C PRO A 44 19.96 2.12 -15.32
N GLU A 45 20.91 2.09 -14.40
CA GLU A 45 20.96 1.09 -13.33
C GLU A 45 19.78 1.21 -12.37
N ARG A 46 19.47 2.43 -11.91
CA ARG A 46 18.32 2.68 -11.04
C ARG A 46 17.00 2.44 -11.75
N THR A 47 16.91 2.81 -13.03
CA THR A 47 15.74 2.50 -13.85
C THR A 47 15.49 1.01 -13.93
N LEU A 48 16.52 0.20 -14.16
CA LEU A 48 16.39 -1.25 -14.20
C LEU A 48 15.95 -1.83 -12.86
N SER A 49 16.44 -1.30 -11.74
CA SER A 49 16.01 -1.65 -10.40
C SER A 49 14.53 -1.32 -10.17
N LEU A 50 14.06 -0.14 -10.58
CA LEU A 50 12.66 0.26 -10.53
C LEU A 50 11.78 -0.67 -11.35
N LEU A 51 12.18 -0.98 -12.60
CA LEU A 51 11.43 -1.88 -13.50
C LEU A 51 11.29 -3.31 -12.93
N ARG A 52 12.30 -3.81 -12.24
CA ARG A 52 12.22 -5.09 -11.52
C ARG A 52 11.28 -4.98 -10.33
N GLY A 53 11.33 -3.88 -9.58
CA GLY A 53 10.51 -3.64 -8.40
C GLY A 53 9.02 -3.55 -8.73
N ILE A 54 8.62 -2.83 -9.79
CA ILE A 54 7.20 -2.69 -10.16
C ILE A 54 6.54 -3.98 -10.63
N ASN A 55 7.33 -4.97 -11.05
CA ASN A 55 6.83 -6.29 -11.44
C ASN A 55 6.94 -7.35 -10.32
N ALA A 56 7.49 -6.99 -9.17
CA ALA A 56 7.50 -7.88 -8.02
C ALA A 56 6.09 -8.01 -7.43
N VAL A 57 5.81 -9.17 -6.85
CA VAL A 57 4.57 -9.35 -6.10
C VAL A 57 4.61 -8.44 -4.87
N PRO A 58 3.67 -7.50 -4.71
CA PRO A 58 3.68 -6.61 -3.57
C PRO A 58 3.45 -7.39 -2.27
N PRO A 59 4.08 -6.97 -1.15
CA PRO A 59 3.80 -7.56 0.15
C PRO A 59 2.36 -7.25 0.59
N ASN A 60 1.78 -8.13 1.40
CA ASN A 60 0.50 -7.85 2.05
C ASN A 60 0.73 -6.96 3.26
N THR A 61 0.65 -5.67 3.05
CA THR A 61 0.94 -4.67 4.08
C THR A 61 -0.33 -4.19 4.75
N LEU A 62 -0.33 -4.27 6.07
CA LEU A 62 -1.42 -3.82 6.94
C LEU A 62 -0.98 -2.60 7.75
N ARG A 63 -1.94 -1.72 7.98
CA ARG A 63 -1.86 -0.66 8.98
C ARG A 63 -2.68 -1.06 10.20
N ILE A 64 -2.07 -1.10 11.37
CA ILE A 64 -2.78 -1.32 12.64
C ILE A 64 -3.59 -0.07 12.97
N ASN A 65 -4.85 -0.27 13.32
CA ASN A 65 -5.75 0.81 13.73
C ASN A 65 -5.59 1.12 15.22
N THR A 66 -4.77 2.11 15.54
CA THR A 66 -4.45 2.48 16.92
C THR A 66 -5.59 3.13 17.69
N LEU A 67 -6.71 3.49 17.02
CA LEU A 67 -7.93 3.91 17.70
C LEU A 67 -8.74 2.74 18.28
N GLN A 68 -8.50 1.51 17.80
CA GLN A 68 -9.22 0.31 18.21
C GLN A 68 -8.38 -0.67 19.04
N VAL A 69 -7.08 -0.73 18.76
CA VAL A 69 -6.19 -1.72 19.37
C VAL A 69 -4.76 -1.19 19.49
N THR A 70 -4.04 -1.56 20.52
CA THR A 70 -2.60 -1.27 20.59
C THR A 70 -1.82 -2.20 19.66
N ALA A 71 -0.70 -1.72 19.11
CA ALA A 71 0.15 -2.51 18.22
C ALA A 71 0.57 -3.84 18.88
N ASP A 72 0.99 -3.81 20.15
CA ASP A 72 1.41 -5.01 20.87
C ASP A 72 0.27 -6.03 21.07
N HIS A 73 -0.95 -5.56 21.28
CA HIS A 73 -2.10 -6.47 21.40
C HIS A 73 -2.41 -7.12 20.06
N PHE A 74 -2.39 -6.34 18.98
CA PHE A 74 -2.59 -6.87 17.62
C PHE A 74 -1.54 -7.93 17.28
N LEU A 75 -0.27 -7.65 17.52
CA LEU A 75 0.82 -8.58 17.22
C LEU A 75 0.74 -9.88 18.02
N ARG A 76 0.46 -9.78 19.34
CA ARG A 76 0.21 -10.99 20.17
C ARG A 76 -0.97 -11.82 19.63
N ARG A 77 -1.98 -11.16 19.07
CA ARG A 77 -3.10 -11.90 18.46
C ARG A 77 -2.66 -12.64 17.21
N LEU A 78 -1.85 -12.03 16.33
CA LEU A 78 -1.27 -12.71 15.16
C LEU A 78 -0.45 -13.92 15.58
N GLU A 79 0.39 -13.78 16.62
CA GLU A 79 1.21 -14.87 17.15
C GLU A 79 0.35 -16.03 17.67
N ALA A 80 -0.71 -15.73 18.41
CA ALA A 80 -1.65 -16.72 18.93
C ALA A 80 -2.37 -17.52 17.83
N GLU A 81 -2.61 -16.90 16.68
CA GLU A 81 -3.20 -17.53 15.49
C GLU A 81 -2.13 -18.18 14.55
N GLY A 82 -0.85 -18.15 14.95
CA GLY A 82 0.24 -18.72 14.18
C GLY A 82 0.56 -17.97 12.88
N ILE A 83 0.16 -16.71 12.78
CA ILE A 83 0.37 -15.88 11.58
C ILE A 83 1.75 -15.25 11.62
N ARG A 84 2.55 -15.54 10.58
CA ARG A 84 3.87 -14.95 10.42
C ARG A 84 3.76 -13.54 9.87
N TYR A 85 4.43 -12.61 10.52
CA TYR A 85 4.49 -11.22 10.12
C TYR A 85 5.90 -10.66 10.23
N THR A 86 6.15 -9.54 9.56
CA THR A 86 7.36 -8.72 9.71
C THR A 86 6.95 -7.30 10.04
N ARG A 87 7.53 -6.72 11.07
CA ARG A 87 7.31 -5.29 11.42
C ARG A 87 8.15 -4.42 10.49
N HIS A 88 7.56 -3.33 10.02
CA HIS A 88 8.32 -2.35 9.26
C HIS A 88 9.28 -1.58 10.21
N PRO A 89 10.58 -1.44 9.88
CA PRO A 89 11.58 -0.89 10.80
C PRO A 89 11.37 0.58 11.19
N LEU A 90 10.69 1.36 10.33
CA LEU A 90 10.47 2.80 10.50
C LEU A 90 9.00 3.18 10.74
N LEU A 91 8.08 2.23 10.66
CA LEU A 91 6.64 2.46 10.80
C LEU A 91 6.09 1.46 11.82
N PRO A 92 5.98 1.81 13.10
CA PRO A 92 5.62 0.87 14.18
C PRO A 92 4.27 0.16 14.00
N GLU A 93 3.31 0.82 13.33
CA GLU A 93 1.98 0.29 13.09
C GLU A 93 1.85 -0.38 11.70
N CYS A 94 2.95 -0.50 10.96
CA CYS A 94 3.01 -1.14 9.67
C CYS A 94 3.53 -2.58 9.82
N VAL A 95 2.75 -3.54 9.37
CA VAL A 95 3.14 -4.95 9.37
C VAL A 95 2.92 -5.58 8.01
N GLU A 96 3.87 -6.42 7.60
CA GLU A 96 3.77 -7.24 6.39
C GLU A 96 3.40 -8.65 6.80
N ILE A 97 2.38 -9.21 6.18
CA ILE A 97 1.91 -10.58 6.44
C ILE A 97 2.41 -11.50 5.33
N ALA A 98 3.08 -12.57 5.73
CA ALA A 98 3.71 -13.51 4.80
C ALA A 98 2.68 -14.29 3.95
N ASP A 99 1.51 -14.59 4.51
CA ASP A 99 0.44 -15.36 3.85
C ASP A 99 -0.88 -14.59 3.85
N ALA A 100 -1.29 -14.12 2.67
CA ALA A 100 -2.56 -13.42 2.49
C ALA A 100 -3.80 -14.29 2.82
N ALA A 101 -3.72 -15.61 2.65
CA ALA A 101 -4.82 -16.50 2.97
C ALA A 101 -5.09 -16.56 4.47
N ALA A 102 -4.05 -16.40 5.29
CA ALA A 102 -4.17 -16.35 6.74
C ALA A 102 -4.99 -15.14 7.22
N ILE A 103 -4.96 -14.02 6.49
CA ILE A 103 -5.71 -12.81 6.84
C ILE A 103 -7.22 -13.02 6.69
N LYS A 104 -7.65 -13.75 5.65
CA LYS A 104 -9.08 -14.01 5.43
C LYS A 104 -9.76 -14.72 6.61
N GLY A 105 -9.03 -15.58 7.32
CA GLY A 105 -9.52 -16.22 8.55
C GLY A 105 -9.67 -15.24 9.73
N LEU A 106 -8.97 -14.10 9.68
CA LEU A 106 -8.98 -13.12 10.77
C LEU A 106 -9.97 -11.97 10.56
N GLU A 107 -10.48 -11.76 9.36
CA GLU A 107 -11.35 -10.62 9.04
C GLU A 107 -12.54 -10.51 10.02
N SER A 108 -13.12 -11.65 10.41
CA SER A 108 -14.21 -11.68 11.39
C SER A 108 -13.79 -11.54 12.87
N LEU A 109 -12.51 -11.82 13.17
CA LEU A 109 -11.98 -11.80 14.55
C LEU A 109 -11.30 -10.47 14.89
N LEU A 110 -10.78 -9.77 13.87
CA LEU A 110 -10.01 -8.54 14.00
C LEU A 110 -10.67 -7.38 13.24
N GLU A 111 -11.99 -7.40 13.13
CA GLU A 111 -12.77 -6.39 12.45
C GLU A 111 -12.39 -4.99 12.96
N ASN A 112 -12.00 -4.11 12.01
CA ASN A 112 -11.58 -2.73 12.26
C ASN A 112 -10.26 -2.55 13.08
N TRP A 113 -9.54 -3.62 13.43
CA TRP A 113 -8.23 -3.52 14.09
C TRP A 113 -7.11 -3.20 13.11
N TYR A 114 -7.33 -3.40 11.83
CA TYR A 114 -6.38 -3.09 10.75
C TYR A 114 -7.10 -2.74 9.45
N TYR A 115 -6.35 -2.20 8.53
CA TYR A 115 -6.75 -2.08 7.13
C TYR A 115 -5.53 -2.22 6.21
N HIS A 116 -5.79 -2.61 4.95
CA HIS A 116 -4.76 -2.72 3.94
C HIS A 116 -4.27 -1.33 3.53
N GLN A 117 -3.01 -1.07 3.72
CA GLN A 117 -2.37 0.15 3.29
C GLN A 117 -0.89 -0.08 3.01
N ASP A 118 -0.46 0.28 1.81
CA ASP A 118 0.92 0.23 1.37
C ASP A 118 1.85 1.05 2.29
N ALA A 119 3.07 0.55 2.53
CA ALA A 119 4.05 1.22 3.36
C ALA A 119 4.38 2.64 2.87
N ALA A 120 4.45 2.88 1.55
CA ALA A 120 4.70 4.21 1.00
C ALA A 120 3.56 5.19 1.34
N SER A 121 2.30 4.72 1.35
CA SER A 121 1.16 5.52 1.79
C SER A 121 1.22 5.84 3.29
N GLN A 122 1.68 4.90 4.11
CA GLN A 122 1.91 5.13 5.55
C GLN A 122 3.05 6.11 5.79
N PHE A 123 4.15 6.03 5.00
CA PHE A 123 5.22 7.03 5.03
C PHE A 123 4.76 8.43 4.69
N CYS A 124 3.87 8.57 3.71
CA CYS A 124 3.28 9.87 3.37
C CYS A 124 2.60 10.51 4.59
N CYS A 125 1.82 9.74 5.34
CA CYS A 125 1.19 10.22 6.57
C CYS A 125 2.20 10.48 7.70
N ALA A 126 3.25 9.67 7.80
CA ALA A 126 4.32 9.89 8.78
C ALA A 126 5.11 11.17 8.46
N ALA A 127 5.40 11.43 7.18
CA ALA A 127 6.09 12.65 6.73
C ALA A 127 5.25 13.92 6.92
N LEU A 128 3.93 13.81 6.89
CA LEU A 128 3.02 14.93 7.21
C LEU A 128 3.11 15.32 8.69
N ASP A 129 3.51 14.39 9.54
CA ASP A 129 3.77 14.56 10.97
C ASP A 129 2.67 15.28 11.75
N THR A 130 1.43 14.86 11.54
CA THR A 130 0.25 15.47 12.18
C THR A 130 0.16 15.17 13.67
N HIS A 131 -0.35 16.16 14.42
CA HIS A 131 -0.48 16.14 15.87
C HIS A 131 -1.92 16.41 16.32
N PRO A 132 -2.31 15.97 17.52
CA PRO A 132 -3.62 16.27 18.09
C PRO A 132 -3.91 17.77 18.17
N GLY A 133 -5.11 18.17 17.74
CA GLY A 133 -5.57 19.57 17.74
C GLY A 133 -5.37 20.32 16.42
N GLU A 134 -4.66 19.75 15.47
CA GLU A 134 -4.43 20.36 14.16
C GLU A 134 -5.66 20.36 13.25
N ARG A 135 -5.58 21.15 12.19
CA ARG A 135 -6.56 21.20 11.11
C ARG A 135 -5.91 20.74 9.81
N VAL A 136 -6.36 19.62 9.29
CA VAL A 136 -5.78 18.96 8.12
C VAL A 136 -6.83 18.81 7.02
N ALA A 137 -6.41 18.94 5.76
CA ALA A 137 -7.25 18.65 4.59
C ALA A 137 -6.61 17.57 3.74
N ASP A 138 -7.34 16.47 3.48
CA ASP A 138 -7.04 15.47 2.48
C ASP A 138 -7.95 15.70 1.27
N VAL A 139 -7.42 16.33 0.23
CA VAL A 139 -8.20 16.79 -0.93
C VAL A 139 -8.41 15.72 -2.00
N CYS A 140 -7.78 14.53 -1.85
CA CYS A 140 -7.95 13.37 -2.71
C CYS A 140 -8.10 12.11 -1.84
N ALA A 141 -9.05 12.13 -0.91
CA ALA A 141 -9.08 11.26 0.25
C ALA A 141 -9.47 9.81 -0.04
N ALA A 142 -10.37 9.57 -1.00
CA ALA A 142 -10.89 8.21 -1.21
C ALA A 142 -9.81 7.20 -1.64
N PRO A 143 -9.83 6.00 -1.08
CA PRO A 143 -10.84 5.35 -0.22
C PRO A 143 -10.71 5.62 1.29
N GLY A 144 -9.90 6.60 1.73
CA GLY A 144 -9.81 7.03 3.13
C GLY A 144 -8.56 6.58 3.89
N GLY A 145 -7.72 5.73 3.31
CA GLY A 145 -6.58 5.16 4.03
C GLY A 145 -5.64 6.19 4.65
N LYS A 146 -5.28 7.27 3.93
CA LYS A 146 -4.45 8.35 4.47
C LYS A 146 -5.21 9.21 5.48
N SER A 147 -6.48 9.53 5.22
CA SER A 147 -7.34 10.23 6.18
C SER A 147 -7.44 9.47 7.51
N PHE A 148 -7.68 8.15 7.46
CA PHE A 148 -7.78 7.35 8.70
C PHE A 148 -6.46 7.26 9.44
N THR A 149 -5.35 7.12 8.75
CA THR A 149 -4.01 7.17 9.36
C THR A 149 -3.76 8.54 10.02
N THR A 150 -4.17 9.62 9.36
CA THR A 150 -4.06 10.98 9.89
C THR A 150 -4.91 11.15 11.15
N ALA A 151 -6.17 10.69 11.13
CA ALA A 151 -7.05 10.72 12.30
C ALA A 151 -6.48 9.93 13.50
N GLN A 152 -5.84 8.78 13.25
CA GLN A 152 -5.15 8.01 14.28
C GLN A 152 -3.98 8.80 14.90
N ARG A 153 -3.14 9.43 14.08
CA ARG A 153 -2.03 10.28 14.56
C ARG A 153 -2.52 11.49 15.33
N MET A 154 -3.65 12.06 14.95
CA MET A 154 -4.32 13.15 15.65
C MET A 154 -5.09 12.67 16.89
N GLU A 155 -5.18 11.36 17.14
CA GLU A 155 -5.97 10.79 18.26
C GLU A 155 -7.43 11.27 18.26
N ASN A 156 -8.04 11.43 17.08
CA ASN A 156 -9.37 12.03 16.89
C ASN A 156 -9.52 13.44 17.50
N ARG A 157 -8.43 14.17 17.69
CA ARG A 157 -8.44 15.55 18.23
C ARG A 157 -8.06 16.55 17.16
N GLY A 158 -8.95 17.51 16.85
CA GLY A 158 -8.71 18.51 15.83
C GLY A 158 -9.80 18.51 14.75
N ALA A 159 -9.44 18.84 13.52
CA ALA A 159 -10.35 18.80 12.40
C ALA A 159 -9.69 18.20 11.16
N LEU A 160 -10.29 17.18 10.59
CA LEU A 160 -9.84 16.54 9.34
C LEU A 160 -10.93 16.68 8.28
N LEU A 161 -10.65 17.45 7.23
CA LEU A 161 -11.51 17.58 6.08
C LEU A 161 -11.05 16.59 4.99
N SER A 162 -11.88 15.61 4.68
CA SER A 162 -11.59 14.59 3.65
C SER A 162 -12.49 14.79 2.44
N CYS A 163 -11.91 15.12 1.29
CA CYS A 163 -12.62 15.43 0.05
C CYS A 163 -12.33 14.42 -1.05
N ASP A 164 -13.31 14.15 -1.90
CA ASP A 164 -13.14 13.45 -3.17
C ASP A 164 -14.16 13.96 -4.18
N ILE A 165 -13.84 13.90 -5.48
CA ILE A 165 -14.75 14.34 -6.56
C ILE A 165 -15.94 13.40 -6.75
N TYR A 166 -15.88 12.17 -6.22
CA TYR A 166 -16.93 11.18 -6.37
C TYR A 166 -17.78 11.05 -5.09
N PRO A 167 -19.02 11.56 -5.06
CA PRO A 167 -19.87 11.52 -3.86
C PRO A 167 -20.12 10.10 -3.33
N GLY A 168 -20.16 9.09 -4.21
CA GLY A 168 -20.30 7.69 -3.80
C GLY A 168 -19.12 7.20 -2.97
N LYS A 169 -17.89 7.61 -3.32
CA LYS A 169 -16.69 7.29 -2.57
C LYS A 169 -16.66 7.99 -1.21
N CYS A 170 -17.13 9.25 -1.15
CA CYS A 170 -17.24 9.98 0.13
C CYS A 170 -18.17 9.24 1.10
N ARG A 171 -19.34 8.79 0.65
CA ARG A 171 -20.27 8.00 1.50
C ARG A 171 -19.67 6.71 2.00
N THR A 172 -18.96 5.97 1.13
CA THR A 172 -18.27 4.73 1.55
C THR A 172 -17.17 5.03 2.57
N MET A 173 -16.44 6.12 2.39
CA MET A 173 -15.38 6.55 3.31
C MET A 173 -15.95 6.94 4.67
N GLU A 174 -17.10 7.65 4.71
CA GLU A 174 -17.80 7.99 5.95
C GLU A 174 -18.22 6.76 6.76
N GLN A 175 -18.81 5.76 6.09
CA GLN A 175 -19.17 4.49 6.72
C GLN A 175 -17.94 3.77 7.30
N ARG A 176 -16.82 3.74 6.56
CA ARG A 176 -15.56 3.16 7.02
C ARG A 176 -14.94 3.93 8.18
N ALA A 177 -15.02 5.26 8.15
CA ALA A 177 -14.54 6.11 9.24
C ALA A 177 -15.25 5.74 10.55
N GLN A 178 -16.58 5.69 10.52
CA GLN A 178 -17.40 5.30 11.68
C GLN A 178 -17.01 3.91 12.19
N ALA A 179 -16.93 2.90 11.30
CA ALA A 179 -16.55 1.53 11.66
C ALA A 179 -15.13 1.46 12.25
N SER A 180 -14.21 2.29 11.77
CA SER A 180 -12.82 2.35 12.23
C SER A 180 -12.63 3.18 13.50
N GLY A 181 -13.69 3.80 14.05
CA GLY A 181 -13.61 4.65 15.24
C GLY A 181 -13.04 6.05 14.97
N VAL A 182 -13.03 6.49 13.71
CA VAL A 182 -12.67 7.88 13.35
C VAL A 182 -13.87 8.77 13.59
N THR A 183 -13.68 9.84 14.37
CA THR A 183 -14.73 10.80 14.78
C THR A 183 -14.34 12.23 14.47
#